data_e37588171c50b3d8d9bfd4a4e19de9cd
#
_entry.id   e37588171c50b3d8d9bfd4a4e19de9cd
#
_cell.length_a   1.000
_cell.length_b   1.000
_cell.length_c   1.000
_cell.angle_alpha   90.00
_cell.angle_beta   90.00
_cell.angle_gamma   90.00
#
_symmetry.space_group_name_H-M   'P 1'
#
loop_
_entity.id
_entity.type
_entity.pdbx_description
1 polymer ?
#
loop_
_entity_poly.entity_id
_entity_poly.type
_entity_poly.pdbx_seq_one_letter_code
_entity_poly.pdbx_strand_id
1 'polypeptide(L)'
;SSRMDWRAMETCGSYGELASSSAGSIYAPVLQHLRQESGEALPDYMMTEKLLQTAYFTHIYRVTQRRYAGETKELLLRAFGRQIDLLNLIHVLRIKTYFSGLQDLFAVLFPFHYRLSPEFLTALCAAPDAAAAFSLVSRSAYAESFQNVDVAEVEDYYRRALYLFNRQQLLTGAPSVYTAVSYLNLKEAELGMLVNVIESVKYAVPYDSGYARLIGA
;
A
#
# COMPACT_ATOMS: atom_id res chain seq x y z
N SER A 1 20.58 6.91 -5.98
CA SER A 1 19.43 7.24 -6.84
C SER A 1 19.05 5.98 -7.60
N SER A 2 17.86 5.49 -7.37
CA SER A 2 17.29 4.39 -8.13
C SER A 2 17.02 4.89 -9.56
N ARG A 3 17.87 4.52 -10.50
CA ARG A 3 17.66 4.85 -11.91
C ARG A 3 17.03 3.65 -12.60
N MET A 4 15.71 3.68 -12.69
CA MET A 4 14.99 2.79 -13.61
C MET A 4 15.07 3.39 -15.01
N ASP A 5 15.33 2.56 -15.99
CA ASP A 5 15.24 2.96 -17.40
C ASP A 5 13.80 2.83 -17.87
N TRP A 6 13.04 3.91 -17.68
CA TRP A 6 11.61 3.96 -18.04
C TRP A 6 11.38 3.73 -19.56
N ARG A 7 12.31 4.20 -20.41
CA ARG A 7 12.17 4.01 -21.86
C ARG A 7 12.35 2.55 -22.25
N ALA A 8 13.32 1.88 -21.64
CA ALA A 8 13.50 0.45 -21.86
C ALA A 8 12.30 -0.36 -21.35
N MET A 9 11.69 0.07 -20.22
CA MET A 9 10.51 -0.59 -19.67
C MET A 9 9.26 -0.46 -20.57
N GLU A 10 9.06 0.69 -21.22
CA GLU A 10 7.93 0.90 -22.14
C GLU A 10 7.99 0.00 -23.38
N THR A 11 9.17 -0.45 -23.77
CA THR A 11 9.41 -1.23 -24.99
C THR A 11 9.74 -2.70 -24.74
N CYS A 12 9.80 -3.15 -23.48
CA CYS A 12 10.13 -4.53 -23.18
C CYS A 12 9.03 -5.48 -23.65
N GLY A 13 9.43 -6.54 -24.37
CA GLY A 13 8.56 -7.58 -24.91
C GLY A 13 8.60 -8.89 -24.10
N SER A 14 9.46 -8.94 -23.06
CA SER A 14 9.62 -10.12 -22.22
C SER A 14 9.85 -9.74 -20.75
N TYR A 15 9.58 -10.70 -19.85
CA TYR A 15 9.86 -10.52 -18.43
C TYR A 15 11.36 -10.37 -18.15
N GLY A 16 12.21 -11.05 -18.92
CA GLY A 16 13.67 -10.90 -18.83
C GLY A 16 14.17 -9.49 -19.17
N GLU A 17 13.57 -8.86 -20.16
CA GLU A 17 13.87 -7.47 -20.51
C GLU A 17 13.38 -6.50 -19.42
N LEU A 18 12.20 -6.72 -18.84
CA LEU A 18 11.66 -5.95 -17.72
C LEU A 18 12.61 -6.02 -16.52
N ALA A 19 13.04 -7.21 -16.12
CA ALA A 19 13.97 -7.40 -15.02
C ALA A 19 15.32 -6.71 -15.28
N SER A 20 15.80 -6.73 -16.52
CA SER A 20 17.05 -6.07 -16.93
C SER A 20 16.94 -4.55 -16.94
N SER A 21 15.83 -3.99 -17.41
CA SER A 21 15.58 -2.54 -17.42
C SER A 21 15.45 -1.95 -16.02
N SER A 22 15.14 -2.77 -15.02
CA SER A 22 15.10 -2.38 -13.62
C SER A 22 16.47 -2.34 -12.93
N ALA A 23 17.55 -2.71 -13.62
CA ALA A 23 18.90 -2.80 -13.06
C ALA A 23 19.32 -1.50 -12.36
N GLY A 24 19.89 -1.63 -11.15
CA GLY A 24 20.26 -0.48 -10.31
C GLY A 24 19.10 0.14 -9.52
N SER A 25 17.86 -0.34 -9.69
CA SER A 25 16.73 0.05 -8.86
C SER A 25 16.64 -0.80 -7.59
N ILE A 26 15.83 -0.33 -6.63
CA ILE A 26 15.51 -1.11 -5.41
C ILE A 26 14.67 -2.36 -5.72
N TYR A 27 14.09 -2.43 -6.90
CA TYR A 27 13.22 -3.51 -7.35
C TYR A 27 13.96 -4.61 -8.12
N ALA A 28 15.16 -4.34 -8.61
CA ALA A 28 15.94 -5.29 -9.40
C ALA A 28 16.11 -6.67 -8.72
N PRO A 29 16.45 -6.76 -7.42
CA PRO A 29 16.59 -8.06 -6.76
C PRO A 29 15.27 -8.85 -6.72
N VAL A 30 14.14 -8.16 -6.55
CA VAL A 30 12.81 -8.79 -6.53
C VAL A 30 12.44 -9.33 -7.89
N LEU A 31 12.58 -8.52 -8.94
CA LEU A 31 12.26 -8.93 -10.31
C LEU A 31 13.15 -10.07 -10.80
N GLN A 32 14.43 -10.07 -10.41
CA GLN A 32 15.35 -11.17 -10.70
C GLN A 32 14.97 -12.46 -9.97
N HIS A 33 14.58 -12.37 -8.69
CA HIS A 33 14.13 -13.53 -7.92
C HIS A 33 12.86 -14.15 -8.53
N LEU A 34 11.85 -13.32 -8.81
CA LEU A 34 10.63 -13.76 -9.47
C LEU A 34 10.89 -14.41 -10.83
N ARG A 35 11.85 -13.90 -11.61
CA ARG A 35 12.27 -14.50 -12.86
C ARG A 35 12.89 -15.87 -12.67
N GLN A 36 13.69 -16.07 -11.63
CA GLN A 36 14.29 -17.39 -11.32
C GLN A 36 13.24 -18.42 -10.97
N GLU A 37 12.15 -18.01 -10.30
CA GLU A 37 11.06 -18.89 -9.90
C GLU A 37 10.08 -19.20 -11.05
N SER A 38 9.73 -18.18 -11.85
CA SER A 38 8.68 -18.28 -12.86
C SER A 38 9.21 -18.48 -14.29
N GLY A 39 10.53 -18.34 -14.51
CA GLY A 39 11.13 -18.35 -15.84
C GLY A 39 10.68 -17.15 -16.67
N GLU A 40 10.16 -17.39 -17.87
CA GLU A 40 9.57 -16.38 -18.75
C GLU A 40 8.04 -16.25 -18.57
N ALA A 41 7.42 -17.05 -17.71
CA ALA A 41 6.02 -16.90 -17.36
C ALA A 41 5.83 -15.66 -16.48
N LEU A 42 4.64 -15.04 -16.55
CA LEU A 42 4.30 -13.94 -15.64
C LEU A 42 4.12 -14.50 -14.23
N PRO A 43 4.80 -13.94 -13.23
CA PRO A 43 4.65 -14.37 -11.85
C PRO A 43 3.26 -14.00 -11.30
N ASP A 44 2.88 -14.62 -10.19
CA ASP A 44 1.63 -14.30 -9.49
C ASP A 44 1.56 -12.82 -9.13
N TYR A 45 0.43 -12.20 -9.47
CA TYR A 45 0.24 -10.75 -9.30
C TYR A 45 0.33 -10.34 -7.83
N MET A 46 -0.38 -11.03 -6.94
CA MET A 46 -0.48 -10.67 -5.53
C MET A 46 0.86 -10.81 -4.80
N MET A 47 1.60 -11.88 -5.11
CA MET A 47 2.95 -12.08 -4.58
C MET A 47 3.93 -11.03 -5.13
N THR A 48 3.82 -10.70 -6.41
CA THR A 48 4.65 -9.68 -7.06
C THR A 48 4.43 -8.31 -6.42
N GLU A 49 3.17 -7.90 -6.29
CA GLU A 49 2.80 -6.63 -5.63
C GLU A 49 3.36 -6.55 -4.22
N LYS A 50 3.16 -7.59 -3.40
CA LYS A 50 3.70 -7.67 -2.04
C LYS A 50 5.22 -7.53 -2.00
N LEU A 51 5.94 -8.26 -2.85
CA LEU A 51 7.41 -8.23 -2.84
C LEU A 51 7.95 -6.86 -3.27
N LEU A 52 7.34 -6.23 -4.27
CA LEU A 52 7.71 -4.88 -4.71
C LEU A 52 7.42 -3.83 -3.62
N GLN A 53 6.26 -3.88 -2.98
CA GLN A 53 5.92 -3.00 -1.87
C GLN A 53 6.82 -3.26 -0.65
N THR A 54 7.18 -4.51 -0.36
CA THR A 54 8.13 -4.85 0.70
C THR A 54 9.51 -4.24 0.44
N ALA A 55 10.00 -4.31 -0.80
CA ALA A 55 11.27 -3.67 -1.20
C ALA A 55 11.21 -2.15 -1.01
N TYR A 56 10.10 -1.52 -1.41
CA TYR A 56 9.85 -0.09 -1.24
C TYR A 56 9.88 0.33 0.24
N PHE A 57 9.08 -0.31 1.10
CA PHE A 57 9.03 0.04 2.52
C PHE A 57 10.35 -0.26 3.25
N THR A 58 11.03 -1.35 2.90
CA THR A 58 12.37 -1.65 3.42
C THR A 58 13.37 -0.55 3.06
N HIS A 59 13.32 -0.08 1.83
CA HIS A 59 14.18 1.02 1.38
C HIS A 59 13.88 2.31 2.14
N ILE A 60 12.61 2.70 2.23
CA ILE A 60 12.18 3.90 2.95
C ILE A 60 12.60 3.83 4.42
N TYR A 61 12.34 2.71 5.09
CA TYR A 61 12.74 2.52 6.48
C TYR A 61 14.26 2.68 6.67
N ARG A 62 15.06 2.06 5.80
CA ARG A 62 16.52 2.17 5.81
C ARG A 62 17.00 3.60 5.57
N VAL A 63 16.41 4.31 4.61
CA VAL A 63 16.74 5.72 4.34
C VAL A 63 16.37 6.59 5.53
N THR A 64 15.18 6.40 6.11
CA THR A 64 14.72 7.15 7.29
C THR A 64 15.65 6.94 8.47
N GLN A 65 16.05 5.70 8.75
CA GLN A 65 16.97 5.39 9.85
C GLN A 65 18.36 6.01 9.69
N ARG A 66 18.86 6.09 8.44
CA ARG A 66 20.23 6.54 8.16
C ARG A 66 20.36 8.05 7.95
N ARG A 67 19.33 8.71 7.42
CA ARG A 67 19.43 10.10 6.94
C ARG A 67 18.69 11.11 7.81
N TYR A 68 17.79 10.67 8.68
CA TYR A 68 16.97 11.55 9.50
C TYR A 68 17.17 11.26 10.99
N ALA A 69 16.97 12.30 11.82
CA ALA A 69 17.04 12.24 13.27
C ALA A 69 15.92 13.08 13.89
N GLY A 70 15.72 12.96 15.20
CA GLY A 70 14.75 13.73 15.97
C GLY A 70 13.32 13.60 15.45
N GLU A 71 12.55 14.67 15.55
CA GLU A 71 11.12 14.73 15.22
C GLU A 71 10.80 14.31 13.76
N THR A 72 11.65 14.71 12.81
CA THR A 72 11.47 14.32 11.41
C THR A 72 11.54 12.81 11.22
N LYS A 73 12.50 12.15 11.88
CA LYS A 73 12.61 10.69 11.84
C LYS A 73 11.38 10.02 12.44
N GLU A 74 10.93 10.49 13.60
CA GLU A 74 9.75 9.96 14.28
C GLU A 74 8.49 10.14 13.45
N LEU A 75 8.32 11.30 12.82
CA LEU A 75 7.19 11.57 11.93
C LEU A 75 7.18 10.61 10.74
N LEU A 76 8.32 10.42 10.07
CA LEU A 76 8.44 9.50 8.94
C LEU A 76 8.15 8.06 9.34
N LEU A 77 8.71 7.58 10.46
CA LEU A 77 8.45 6.24 10.97
C LEU A 77 6.98 6.02 11.33
N ARG A 78 6.34 7.03 11.95
CA ARG A 78 4.91 7.00 12.26
C ARG A 78 4.05 6.96 11.02
N ALA A 79 4.36 7.79 10.02
CA ALA A 79 3.61 7.88 8.79
C ALA A 79 3.66 6.57 7.99
N PHE A 80 4.86 6.08 7.70
CA PHE A 80 5.06 4.83 6.95
C PHE A 80 4.65 3.60 7.76
N GLY A 81 4.89 3.57 9.06
CA GLY A 81 4.44 2.50 9.93
C GLY A 81 2.92 2.38 9.96
N ARG A 82 2.19 3.51 10.07
CA ARG A 82 0.72 3.53 9.97
C ARG A 82 0.23 3.03 8.61
N GLN A 83 0.89 3.42 7.54
CA GLN A 83 0.54 2.96 6.20
C GLN A 83 0.70 1.44 6.06
N ILE A 84 1.81 0.87 6.56
CA ILE A 84 2.06 -0.57 6.55
C ILE A 84 1.01 -1.33 7.36
N ASP A 85 0.70 -0.86 8.57
CA ASP A 85 -0.33 -1.48 9.40
C ASP A 85 -1.69 -1.52 8.69
N LEU A 86 -2.11 -0.40 8.10
CA LEU A 86 -3.35 -0.31 7.35
C LEU A 86 -3.35 -1.27 6.15
N LEU A 87 -2.24 -1.34 5.40
CA LEU A 87 -2.10 -2.29 4.29
C LEU A 87 -2.22 -3.74 4.76
N ASN A 88 -1.59 -4.12 5.87
CA ASN A 88 -1.71 -5.45 6.44
C ASN A 88 -3.17 -5.78 6.79
N LEU A 89 -3.89 -4.85 7.44
CA LEU A 89 -5.31 -5.04 7.76
C LEU A 89 -6.15 -5.27 6.51
N ILE A 90 -5.96 -4.43 5.50
CA ILE A 90 -6.72 -4.49 4.25
C ILE A 90 -6.42 -5.75 3.45
N HIS A 91 -5.16 -6.14 3.35
CA HIS A 91 -4.78 -7.38 2.67
C HIS A 91 -5.49 -8.59 3.27
N VAL A 92 -5.48 -8.73 4.62
CA VAL A 92 -6.18 -9.85 5.27
C VAL A 92 -7.69 -9.77 5.04
N LEU A 93 -8.30 -8.61 5.21
CA LEU A 93 -9.75 -8.45 5.00
C LEU A 93 -10.15 -8.76 3.56
N ARG A 94 -9.39 -8.23 2.57
CA ARG A 94 -9.62 -8.49 1.14
C ARG A 94 -9.53 -9.98 0.80
N ILE A 95 -8.50 -10.67 1.31
CA ILE A 95 -8.31 -12.08 1.02
C ILE A 95 -9.45 -12.89 1.64
N LYS A 96 -9.82 -12.62 2.88
CA LYS A 96 -10.94 -13.31 3.55
C LYS A 96 -12.29 -13.04 2.90
N THR A 97 -12.45 -11.90 2.23
CA THR A 97 -13.69 -11.54 1.53
C THR A 97 -13.77 -12.22 0.16
N TYR A 98 -12.67 -12.20 -0.61
CA TYR A 98 -12.70 -12.58 -2.03
C TYR A 98 -11.95 -13.85 -2.38
N PHE A 99 -11.05 -14.35 -1.50
CA PHE A 99 -10.14 -15.46 -1.77
C PHE A 99 -10.15 -16.50 -0.64
N SER A 100 -11.32 -17.07 -0.36
CA SER A 100 -11.55 -18.00 0.76
C SER A 100 -10.71 -19.29 0.76
N GLY A 101 -9.94 -19.54 -0.30
CA GLY A 101 -9.08 -20.75 -0.43
C GLY A 101 -7.61 -20.52 -0.07
N LEU A 102 -7.16 -19.32 0.23
CA LEU A 102 -5.77 -19.06 0.54
C LEU A 102 -5.44 -19.50 1.97
N GLN A 103 -4.58 -20.51 2.11
CA GLN A 103 -4.27 -21.12 3.40
C GLN A 103 -3.22 -20.35 4.20
N ASP A 104 -2.23 -19.73 3.53
CA ASP A 104 -1.15 -18.99 4.20
C ASP A 104 -1.30 -17.48 4.05
N LEU A 105 -2.11 -16.90 4.93
CA LEU A 105 -2.30 -15.44 4.98
C LEU A 105 -1.06 -14.68 5.50
N PHE A 106 -0.16 -15.36 6.23
CA PHE A 106 1.09 -14.72 6.64
C PHE A 106 2.01 -14.43 5.46
N ALA A 107 1.94 -15.25 4.41
CA ALA A 107 2.74 -15.02 3.21
C ALA A 107 2.43 -13.67 2.53
N VAL A 108 1.24 -13.12 2.72
CA VAL A 108 0.84 -11.84 2.12
C VAL A 108 1.04 -10.62 3.03
N LEU A 109 1.34 -10.82 4.31
CA LEU A 109 1.64 -9.72 5.22
C LEU A 109 3.02 -9.12 4.95
N PHE A 110 3.12 -7.81 5.15
CA PHE A 110 4.43 -7.16 5.21
C PHE A 110 5.17 -7.63 6.48
N PRO A 111 6.48 -7.87 6.41
CA PRO A 111 7.29 -8.26 7.56
C PRO A 111 7.55 -7.10 8.52
N PHE A 112 6.73 -6.07 8.48
CA PHE A 112 6.81 -4.87 9.31
C PHE A 112 5.46 -4.60 9.96
N HIS A 113 5.51 -4.06 11.16
CA HIS A 113 4.35 -3.57 11.89
C HIS A 113 4.75 -2.35 12.73
N TYR A 114 3.79 -1.50 13.05
CA TYR A 114 4.02 -0.29 13.83
C TYR A 114 3.24 -0.31 15.15
N ARG A 115 1.92 -0.33 15.09
CA ARG A 115 1.01 -0.38 16.26
C ARG A 115 0.28 -1.71 16.40
N LEU A 116 0.32 -2.54 15.38
CA LEU A 116 -0.24 -3.89 15.44
C LEU A 116 0.80 -4.84 16.02
N SER A 117 0.42 -5.62 17.03
CA SER A 117 1.34 -6.62 17.58
C SER A 117 1.38 -7.88 16.71
N PRO A 118 2.48 -8.67 16.76
CA PRO A 118 2.55 -9.95 16.08
C PRO A 118 1.40 -10.91 16.47
N GLU A 119 1.01 -10.90 17.74
CA GLU A 119 -0.09 -11.73 18.27
C GLU A 119 -1.43 -11.30 17.65
N PHE A 120 -1.65 -9.99 17.49
CA PHE A 120 -2.84 -9.47 16.84
C PHE A 120 -2.88 -9.89 15.37
N LEU A 121 -1.77 -9.75 14.64
CA LEU A 121 -1.68 -10.17 13.24
C LEU A 121 -1.91 -11.68 13.08
N THR A 122 -1.39 -12.48 14.03
CA THR A 122 -1.65 -13.92 14.08
C THR A 122 -3.14 -14.22 14.26
N ALA A 123 -3.77 -13.58 15.23
CA ALA A 123 -5.22 -13.74 15.47
C ALA A 123 -6.06 -13.28 14.27
N LEU A 124 -5.66 -12.19 13.61
CA LEU A 124 -6.33 -11.66 12.43
C LEU A 124 -6.26 -12.66 11.26
N CYS A 125 -5.08 -13.23 11.00
CA CYS A 125 -4.90 -14.27 9.97
C CYS A 125 -5.70 -15.54 10.30
N ALA A 126 -5.76 -15.95 11.56
CA ALA A 126 -6.47 -17.13 12.03
C ALA A 126 -8.00 -16.95 12.08
N ALA A 127 -8.54 -15.73 11.95
CA ALA A 127 -9.98 -15.48 11.96
C ALA A 127 -10.69 -16.35 10.89
N PRO A 128 -11.84 -16.96 11.19
CA PRO A 128 -12.48 -17.90 10.28
C PRO A 128 -13.01 -17.26 8.99
N ASP A 129 -13.41 -16.00 9.05
CA ASP A 129 -14.02 -15.28 7.95
C ASP A 129 -13.74 -13.76 8.02
N ALA A 130 -14.20 -13.02 7.03
CA ALA A 130 -14.04 -11.57 6.94
C ALA A 130 -14.75 -10.83 8.09
N ALA A 131 -15.93 -11.31 8.54
CA ALA A 131 -16.68 -10.67 9.63
C ALA A 131 -15.94 -10.80 10.97
N ALA A 132 -15.40 -11.98 11.27
CA ALA A 132 -14.59 -12.22 12.46
C ALA A 132 -13.30 -11.38 12.42
N ALA A 133 -12.62 -11.32 11.27
CA ALA A 133 -11.45 -10.47 11.07
C ALA A 133 -11.78 -8.99 11.28
N PHE A 134 -12.88 -8.50 10.71
CA PHE A 134 -13.34 -7.12 10.89
C PHE A 134 -13.67 -6.80 12.35
N SER A 135 -14.28 -7.74 13.08
CA SER A 135 -14.52 -7.60 14.52
C SER A 135 -13.22 -7.44 15.34
N LEU A 136 -12.12 -8.07 14.92
CA LEU A 136 -10.81 -7.85 15.54
C LEU A 136 -10.27 -6.45 15.19
N VAL A 137 -10.38 -6.03 13.93
CA VAL A 137 -9.94 -4.69 13.48
C VAL A 137 -10.67 -3.59 14.24
N SER A 138 -11.98 -3.74 14.50
CA SER A 138 -12.79 -2.80 15.28
C SER A 138 -12.38 -2.66 16.75
N ARG A 139 -11.47 -3.50 17.22
CA ARG A 139 -10.88 -3.46 18.58
C ARG A 139 -9.38 -3.18 18.58
N SER A 140 -8.80 -2.94 17.40
CA SER A 140 -7.38 -2.68 17.22
C SER A 140 -7.00 -1.23 17.56
N ALA A 141 -5.71 -0.92 17.47
CA ALA A 141 -5.20 0.46 17.55
C ALA A 141 -5.76 1.39 16.45
N TYR A 142 -6.48 0.84 15.48
CA TYR A 142 -7.12 1.54 14.36
C TYR A 142 -8.65 1.53 14.44
N ALA A 143 -9.22 1.12 15.56
CA ALA A 143 -10.69 0.97 15.75
C ALA A 143 -11.47 2.23 15.34
N GLU A 144 -11.04 3.41 15.78
CA GLU A 144 -11.67 4.70 15.44
C GLU A 144 -11.74 4.91 13.93
N SER A 145 -10.73 4.44 13.26
CA SER A 145 -10.58 4.56 11.83
C SER A 145 -11.55 3.68 11.04
N PHE A 146 -12.05 2.60 11.63
CA PHE A 146 -12.96 1.63 11.00
C PHE A 146 -14.41 1.74 11.51
N GLN A 147 -14.73 2.79 12.24
CA GLN A 147 -16.11 3.05 12.67
C GLN A 147 -16.98 3.36 11.45
N ASN A 148 -18.12 2.70 11.35
CA ASN A 148 -19.10 2.87 10.27
C ASN A 148 -18.57 2.53 8.85
N VAL A 149 -17.56 1.65 8.75
CA VAL A 149 -17.04 1.14 7.49
C VAL A 149 -17.61 -0.25 7.24
N ASP A 150 -18.14 -0.48 6.04
CA ASP A 150 -18.48 -1.83 5.58
C ASP A 150 -17.20 -2.56 5.13
N VAL A 151 -17.17 -3.88 5.32
CA VAL A 151 -16.07 -4.74 4.83
C VAL A 151 -15.86 -4.57 3.32
N ALA A 152 -16.92 -4.35 2.56
CA ALA A 152 -16.86 -4.07 1.12
C ALA A 152 -16.18 -2.73 0.77
N GLU A 153 -16.11 -1.79 1.71
CA GLU A 153 -15.57 -0.45 1.50
C GLU A 153 -14.16 -0.26 2.09
N VAL A 154 -13.49 -1.34 2.49
CA VAL A 154 -12.19 -1.29 3.19
C VAL A 154 -11.09 -0.60 2.37
N GLU A 155 -11.09 -0.77 1.04
CA GLU A 155 -10.11 -0.11 0.16
C GLU A 155 -10.34 1.40 0.08
N ASP A 156 -11.59 1.83 -0.03
CA ASP A 156 -11.96 3.26 -0.04
C ASP A 156 -11.60 3.90 1.29
N TYR A 157 -11.80 3.17 2.36
CA TYR A 157 -11.40 3.60 3.69
C TYR A 157 -9.87 3.84 3.78
N TYR A 158 -9.04 2.93 3.26
CA TYR A 158 -7.59 3.11 3.23
C TYR A 158 -7.18 4.38 2.48
N ARG A 159 -7.72 4.58 1.28
CA ARG A 159 -7.47 5.79 0.49
C ARG A 159 -7.85 7.05 1.27
N ARG A 160 -9.04 7.02 1.91
CA ARG A 160 -9.52 8.14 2.74
C ARG A 160 -8.62 8.39 3.96
N ALA A 161 -8.23 7.35 4.68
CA ALA A 161 -7.36 7.48 5.85
C ALA A 161 -6.00 8.10 5.48
N LEU A 162 -5.41 7.68 4.35
CA LEU A 162 -4.17 8.28 3.84
C LEU A 162 -4.38 9.73 3.39
N TYR A 163 -5.45 10.00 2.66
CA TYR A 163 -5.78 11.34 2.20
C TYR A 163 -5.92 12.31 3.37
N LEU A 164 -6.74 11.98 4.36
CA LEU A 164 -6.96 12.81 5.55
C LEU A 164 -5.68 13.02 6.36
N PHE A 165 -4.88 11.96 6.53
CA PHE A 165 -3.60 12.06 7.22
C PHE A 165 -2.65 13.01 6.50
N ASN A 166 -2.49 12.88 5.19
CA ASN A 166 -1.60 13.75 4.40
C ASN A 166 -2.12 15.19 4.35
N ARG A 167 -3.44 15.39 4.24
CA ARG A 167 -4.07 16.72 4.30
C ARG A 167 -3.80 17.40 5.66
N GLN A 168 -3.98 16.67 6.74
CA GLN A 168 -3.68 17.20 8.08
C GLN A 168 -2.21 17.59 8.22
N GLN A 169 -1.27 16.75 7.76
CA GLN A 169 0.15 17.05 7.81
C GLN A 169 0.52 18.27 6.97
N LEU A 170 -0.13 18.47 5.82
CA LEU A 170 0.12 19.62 4.96
C LEU A 170 -0.41 20.93 5.59
N LEU A 171 -1.56 20.89 6.27
CA LEU A 171 -2.23 22.06 6.82
C LEU A 171 -1.71 22.48 8.22
N THR A 172 -1.40 21.51 9.06
CA THR A 172 -1.11 21.73 10.48
C THR A 172 0.21 21.12 10.96
N GLY A 173 0.89 20.36 10.11
CA GLY A 173 2.17 19.74 10.45
C GLY A 173 3.32 20.73 10.47
N ALA A 174 4.33 20.48 11.31
CA ALA A 174 5.57 21.23 11.26
C ALA A 174 6.26 21.07 9.90
N PRO A 175 6.91 22.12 9.36
CA PRO A 175 7.66 22.04 8.12
C PRO A 175 8.73 20.95 8.19
N SER A 176 8.63 19.97 7.30
CA SER A 176 9.54 18.82 7.27
C SER A 176 9.59 18.22 5.85
N VAL A 177 10.51 17.29 5.61
CA VAL A 177 10.51 16.54 4.35
C VAL A 177 9.18 15.80 4.12
N TYR A 178 8.47 15.43 5.18
CA TYR A 178 7.18 14.77 5.08
C TYR A 178 6.07 15.70 4.54
N THR A 179 6.20 17.00 4.70
CA THR A 179 5.30 17.99 4.06
C THR A 179 5.33 17.85 2.54
N ALA A 180 6.52 17.69 1.95
CA ALA A 180 6.65 17.44 0.52
C ALA A 180 6.07 16.05 0.12
N VAL A 181 6.29 15.01 0.92
CA VAL A 181 5.70 13.68 0.71
C VAL A 181 4.18 13.75 0.76
N SER A 182 3.62 14.45 1.76
CA SER A 182 2.17 14.65 1.89
C SER A 182 1.57 15.37 0.68
N TYR A 183 2.25 16.40 0.19
CA TYR A 183 1.83 17.09 -1.03
C TYR A 183 1.80 16.16 -2.24
N LEU A 184 2.84 15.35 -2.44
CA LEU A 184 2.90 14.40 -3.56
C LEU A 184 1.80 13.34 -3.46
N ASN A 185 1.56 12.78 -2.27
CA ASN A 185 0.48 11.81 -2.06
C ASN A 185 -0.91 12.41 -2.33
N LEU A 186 -1.14 13.66 -1.96
CA LEU A 186 -2.39 14.35 -2.27
C LEU A 186 -2.54 14.61 -3.77
N LYS A 187 -1.45 14.94 -4.47
CA LYS A 187 -1.47 15.11 -5.93
C LYS A 187 -1.68 13.78 -6.67
N GLU A 188 -1.14 12.69 -6.17
CA GLU A 188 -1.40 11.34 -6.69
C GLU A 188 -2.89 10.97 -6.54
N ALA A 189 -3.49 11.24 -5.37
CA ALA A 189 -4.91 11.04 -5.16
C ALA A 189 -5.78 11.91 -6.10
N GLU A 190 -5.42 13.18 -6.31
CA GLU A 190 -6.08 14.09 -7.24
C GLU A 190 -6.02 13.57 -8.69
N LEU A 191 -4.85 13.10 -9.13
CA LEU A 191 -4.68 12.49 -10.46
C LEU A 191 -5.53 11.22 -10.61
N GLY A 192 -5.55 10.35 -9.59
CA GLY A 192 -6.42 9.16 -9.58
C GLY A 192 -7.90 9.52 -9.72
N MET A 193 -8.37 10.57 -9.06
CA MET A 193 -9.73 11.07 -9.20
C MET A 193 -10.01 11.56 -10.63
N LEU A 194 -9.10 12.33 -11.22
CA LEU A 194 -9.26 12.82 -12.60
C LEU A 194 -9.29 11.69 -13.61
N VAL A 195 -8.41 10.70 -13.48
CA VAL A 195 -8.41 9.50 -14.33
C VAL A 195 -9.73 8.76 -14.21
N ASN A 196 -10.23 8.54 -13.00
CA ASN A 196 -11.51 7.86 -12.76
C ASN A 196 -12.68 8.60 -13.42
N VAL A 197 -12.74 9.93 -13.33
CA VAL A 197 -13.76 10.74 -14.02
C VAL A 197 -13.65 10.60 -15.54
N ILE A 198 -12.45 10.69 -16.09
CA ILE A 198 -12.22 10.56 -17.53
C ILE A 198 -12.63 9.17 -18.02
N GLU A 199 -12.28 8.12 -17.29
CA GLU A 199 -12.66 6.73 -17.64
C GLU A 199 -14.18 6.53 -17.54
N SER A 200 -14.81 7.05 -16.49
CA SER A 200 -16.27 7.02 -16.33
C SER A 200 -16.98 7.64 -17.54
N VAL A 201 -16.56 8.82 -17.98
CA VAL A 201 -17.11 9.49 -19.15
C VAL A 201 -16.80 8.73 -20.44
N LYS A 202 -15.55 8.31 -20.63
CA LYS A 202 -15.09 7.65 -21.86
C LYS A 202 -15.76 6.31 -22.11
N TYR A 203 -15.95 5.52 -21.05
CA TYR A 203 -16.48 4.16 -21.15
C TYR A 203 -17.94 4.03 -20.73
N ALA A 204 -18.60 5.15 -20.39
CA ALA A 204 -19.98 5.19 -19.89
C ALA A 204 -20.21 4.22 -18.71
N VAL A 205 -19.21 4.09 -17.83
CA VAL A 205 -19.29 3.29 -16.60
C VAL A 205 -19.61 4.20 -15.40
N PRO A 206 -20.26 3.67 -14.34
CA PRO A 206 -20.51 4.45 -13.14
C PRO A 206 -19.21 5.02 -12.54
N TYR A 207 -19.29 6.25 -12.06
CA TYR A 207 -18.20 6.88 -11.32
C TYR A 207 -17.91 6.09 -10.03
N ASP A 208 -16.63 5.83 -9.76
CA ASP A 208 -16.22 5.19 -8.50
C ASP A 208 -16.49 6.13 -7.32
N SER A 209 -17.49 5.78 -6.52
CA SER A 209 -17.93 6.57 -5.37
C SER A 209 -16.86 6.69 -4.28
N GLY A 210 -15.88 5.80 -4.24
CA GLY A 210 -14.75 5.85 -3.30
C GLY A 210 -13.94 7.14 -3.45
N TYR A 211 -13.67 7.56 -4.68
CA TYR A 211 -13.00 8.83 -4.93
C TYR A 211 -13.88 10.06 -4.59
N ALA A 212 -15.19 9.99 -4.83
CA ALA A 212 -16.11 11.08 -4.47
C ALA A 212 -16.13 11.33 -2.95
N ARG A 213 -16.03 10.27 -2.14
CA ARG A 213 -15.99 10.36 -0.68
C ARG A 213 -14.69 10.98 -0.15
N LEU A 214 -13.60 10.98 -0.92
CA LEU A 214 -12.37 11.67 -0.55
C LEU A 214 -12.52 13.19 -0.54
N ILE A 215 -13.30 13.74 -1.47
CA ILE A 215 -13.46 15.20 -1.66
C ILE A 215 -14.46 15.77 -0.66
N GLY A 216 -15.49 15.02 -0.29
CA GLY A 216 -16.57 15.45 0.61
C GLY A 216 -16.24 15.36 2.10
N ALA A 217 -15.01 15.08 2.47
CA ALA A 217 -14.55 14.88 3.86
C ALA A 217 -13.85 16.11 4.45
#